data_768adf50385707e8049f0a26c757b774
#
_entry.id   768adf50385707e8049f0a26c757b774
#
_cell.length_a   1.000
_cell.length_b   1.000
_cell.length_c   1.000
_cell.angle_alpha   90.00
_cell.angle_beta   90.00
_cell.angle_gamma   90.00
#
_symmetry.space_group_name_H-M   'P 1'
#
loop_
_entity.id
_entity.type
_entity.pdbx_description
1 polymer ?
#
loop_
_entity_poly.entity_id
_entity_poly.type
_entity_poly.pdbx_seq_one_letter_code
_entity_poly.pdbx_strand_id
1 'polypeptide(L)'
;MLFSILISIHHATAPDDLDCCLKSLVNQQLRGQQIVLVRDGPIQPAVEKCIEKYTTDLPFEHLNYAENRGLGPALRDGLGACANEIVARVDSDDRSLPERFALQTAFLEEHHTVSVVGGWMTEHYQQGGLPATYVRETPIDPTTVAHYARRRNPLNHPTVMFRKSHVLASGGYQSCLMFEDYFLWARMLAKGYRLANMPRVLVETQIDPTYFTRRGGIGYLRHEIVLLAKLRELGFFSQVDAAIFILTRLPIRIMPVSFREYLYRSLLRSQ
;
A
#
# COMPACT_ATOMS: atom_id res chain seq x y z
N MET A 1 -19.88 -5.47 8.99
CA MET A 1 -18.76 -5.14 9.93
C MET A 1 -18.44 -3.65 9.84
N LEU A 2 -18.20 -2.94 10.98
CA LEU A 2 -17.76 -1.55 10.98
C LEU A 2 -16.25 -1.46 10.68
N PHE A 3 -15.81 -0.44 9.94
CA PHE A 3 -14.40 -0.25 9.62
C PHE A 3 -14.02 1.22 9.50
N SER A 4 -12.75 1.51 9.78
CA SER A 4 -12.13 2.81 9.55
C SER A 4 -11.34 2.81 8.24
N ILE A 5 -11.25 3.94 7.59
CA ILE A 5 -10.37 4.18 6.44
C ILE A 5 -9.17 5.00 6.93
N LEU A 6 -7.96 4.60 6.56
CA LEU A 6 -6.72 5.29 6.88
C LEU A 6 -6.09 5.86 5.63
N ILE A 7 -5.98 7.19 5.55
CA ILE A 7 -5.38 7.95 4.44
C ILE A 7 -4.29 8.86 5.00
N SER A 8 -3.17 8.99 4.28
CA SER A 8 -2.14 9.99 4.56
C SER A 8 -1.95 10.90 3.36
N ILE A 9 -1.85 12.21 3.64
CA ILE A 9 -1.57 13.26 2.65
C ILE A 9 -0.38 14.10 3.12
N HIS A 10 0.31 14.74 2.18
CA HIS A 10 1.48 15.58 2.46
C HIS A 10 1.60 16.73 1.45
N HIS A 11 2.64 17.54 1.54
CA HIS A 11 2.85 18.74 0.70
C HIS A 11 2.85 18.48 -0.82
N ALA A 12 3.23 17.28 -1.26
CA ALA A 12 3.25 16.92 -2.68
C ALA A 12 1.97 16.20 -3.17
N THR A 13 0.95 16.05 -2.32
CA THR A 13 -0.35 15.52 -2.73
C THR A 13 -0.97 16.42 -3.79
N ALA A 14 -1.34 15.84 -4.94
CA ALA A 14 -1.99 16.56 -6.02
C ALA A 14 -3.50 16.69 -5.73
N PRO A 15 -4.08 17.90 -5.83
CA PRO A 15 -5.51 18.11 -5.54
C PRO A 15 -6.46 17.28 -6.40
N ASP A 16 -6.14 17.10 -7.69
CA ASP A 16 -6.99 16.37 -8.63
C ASP A 16 -6.98 14.85 -8.34
N ASP A 17 -5.82 14.31 -7.96
CA ASP A 17 -5.71 12.90 -7.56
C ASP A 17 -6.48 12.66 -6.26
N LEU A 18 -6.35 13.56 -5.27
CA LEU A 18 -7.12 13.50 -4.04
C LEU A 18 -8.62 13.61 -4.30
N ASP A 19 -9.07 14.49 -5.20
CA ASP A 19 -10.48 14.62 -5.59
C ASP A 19 -11.02 13.29 -6.16
N CYS A 20 -10.26 12.67 -7.06
CA CYS A 20 -10.59 11.34 -7.61
C CYS A 20 -10.67 10.27 -6.51
N CYS A 21 -9.71 10.27 -5.59
CA CYS A 21 -9.69 9.36 -4.45
C CYS A 21 -10.93 9.54 -3.57
N LEU A 22 -11.19 10.76 -3.05
CA LEU A 22 -12.30 11.04 -2.14
C LEU A 22 -13.66 10.78 -2.80
N LYS A 23 -13.83 11.15 -4.07
CA LYS A 23 -15.00 10.81 -4.86
C LYS A 23 -15.24 9.31 -4.96
N SER A 24 -14.18 8.52 -5.08
CA SER A 24 -14.27 7.06 -5.10
C SER A 24 -14.75 6.47 -3.76
N LEU A 25 -14.43 7.13 -2.64
CA LEU A 25 -14.90 6.74 -1.30
C LEU A 25 -16.38 7.08 -1.09
N VAL A 26 -16.84 8.22 -1.60
CA VAL A 26 -18.29 8.57 -1.60
C VAL A 26 -19.11 7.54 -2.37
N ASN A 27 -18.57 7.03 -3.49
CA ASN A 27 -19.25 6.10 -4.39
C ASN A 27 -19.13 4.61 -3.98
N GLN A 28 -18.62 4.30 -2.80
CA GLN A 28 -18.53 2.92 -2.32
C GLN A 28 -19.92 2.34 -2.01
N GLN A 29 -20.13 1.07 -2.36
CA GLN A 29 -21.35 0.31 -1.99
C GLN A 29 -21.47 0.13 -0.47
N LEU A 30 -20.34 -0.01 0.23
CA LEU A 30 -20.27 0.00 1.68
C LEU A 30 -19.30 1.09 2.13
N ARG A 31 -19.78 2.06 2.89
CA ARG A 31 -18.97 3.20 3.35
C ARG A 31 -18.32 2.94 4.71
N GLY A 32 -17.11 3.43 4.89
CA GLY A 32 -16.45 3.45 6.20
C GLY A 32 -17.13 4.41 7.17
N GLN A 33 -17.15 4.03 8.45
CA GLN A 33 -17.78 4.84 9.50
C GLN A 33 -16.85 5.92 10.07
N GLN A 34 -15.57 5.85 9.72
CA GLN A 34 -14.53 6.82 10.09
C GLN A 34 -13.49 6.89 8.97
N ILE A 35 -13.02 8.07 8.66
CA ILE A 35 -11.87 8.31 7.78
C ILE A 35 -10.82 9.08 8.57
N VAL A 36 -9.77 8.39 9.01
CA VAL A 36 -8.60 9.03 9.62
C VAL A 36 -7.74 9.60 8.52
N LEU A 37 -7.76 10.92 8.39
CA LEU A 37 -6.97 11.67 7.40
C LEU A 37 -5.75 12.27 8.10
N VAL A 38 -4.58 11.66 7.87
CA VAL A 38 -3.31 12.13 8.43
C VAL A 38 -2.69 13.17 7.50
N ARG A 39 -2.56 14.39 7.99
CA ARG A 39 -1.82 15.47 7.33
C ARG A 39 -0.37 15.44 7.79
N ASP A 40 0.49 14.84 7.00
CA ASP A 40 1.91 14.68 7.31
C ASP A 40 2.70 15.94 6.93
N GLY A 41 2.61 16.94 7.77
CA GLY A 41 3.13 18.30 7.59
C GLY A 41 2.15 19.23 6.85
N PRO A 42 2.60 20.45 6.55
CA PRO A 42 1.79 21.45 5.83
C PRO A 42 1.34 20.95 4.46
N ILE A 43 0.10 21.23 4.09
CA ILE A 43 -0.49 20.90 2.79
C ILE A 43 -0.79 22.17 1.99
N GLN A 44 -0.97 22.03 0.68
CA GLN A 44 -1.30 23.14 -0.20
C GLN A 44 -2.73 23.62 0.03
N PRO A 45 -3.03 24.93 -0.11
CA PRO A 45 -4.41 25.46 0.01
C PRO A 45 -5.42 24.82 -0.94
N ALA A 46 -4.97 24.36 -2.12
CA ALA A 46 -5.82 23.66 -3.08
C ALA A 46 -6.23 22.26 -2.58
N VAL A 47 -5.35 21.57 -1.84
CA VAL A 47 -5.64 20.29 -1.18
C VAL A 47 -6.65 20.50 -0.04
N GLU A 48 -6.50 21.57 0.75
CA GLU A 48 -7.48 21.92 1.80
C GLU A 48 -8.88 22.13 1.21
N LYS A 49 -8.99 22.96 0.16
CA LYS A 49 -10.25 23.18 -0.54
C LYS A 49 -10.85 21.91 -1.13
N CYS A 50 -10.01 20.97 -1.58
CA CYS A 50 -10.48 19.68 -2.05
C CYS A 50 -11.12 18.87 -0.90
N ILE A 51 -10.48 18.82 0.27
CA ILE A 51 -11.02 18.11 1.45
C ILE A 51 -12.36 18.74 1.88
N GLU A 52 -12.44 20.07 1.94
CA GLU A 52 -13.65 20.82 2.33
C GLU A 52 -14.89 20.42 1.52
N LYS A 53 -14.75 20.10 0.22
CA LYS A 53 -15.86 19.66 -0.64
C LYS A 53 -16.54 18.39 -0.13
N TYR A 54 -15.81 17.55 0.59
CA TYR A 54 -16.28 16.21 1.00
C TYR A 54 -16.62 16.09 2.48
N THR A 55 -16.52 17.17 3.26
CA THR A 55 -16.76 17.16 4.72
C THR A 55 -18.18 16.77 5.10
N THR A 56 -19.17 17.01 4.21
CA THR A 56 -20.56 16.61 4.42
C THR A 56 -20.80 15.13 4.11
N ASP A 57 -20.05 14.56 3.16
CA ASP A 57 -20.26 13.21 2.64
C ASP A 57 -19.42 12.15 3.32
N LEU A 58 -18.26 12.55 3.86
CA LEU A 58 -17.24 11.66 4.43
C LEU A 58 -16.93 12.00 5.89
N PRO A 59 -16.95 11.01 6.81
CA PRO A 59 -16.75 11.19 8.25
C PRO A 59 -15.26 11.34 8.59
N PHE A 60 -14.67 12.48 8.26
CA PHE A 60 -13.26 12.74 8.52
C PHE A 60 -12.94 12.93 10.00
N GLU A 61 -11.86 12.31 10.43
CA GLU A 61 -11.12 12.61 11.65
C GLU A 61 -9.71 13.03 11.26
N HIS A 62 -9.32 14.26 11.58
CA HIS A 62 -8.06 14.85 11.14
C HIS A 62 -6.96 14.64 12.18
N LEU A 63 -5.82 14.12 11.72
CA LEU A 63 -4.58 14.06 12.50
C LEU A 63 -3.53 14.93 11.80
N ASN A 64 -3.13 16.04 12.41
CA ASN A 64 -2.29 17.04 11.79
C ASN A 64 -0.91 17.09 12.43
N TYR A 65 0.14 17.08 11.61
CA TYR A 65 1.52 17.31 12.06
C TYR A 65 2.03 18.65 11.58
N ALA A 66 2.88 19.27 12.40
CA ALA A 66 3.56 20.52 12.05
C ALA A 66 4.62 20.32 10.95
N GLU A 67 5.21 19.12 10.87
CA GLU A 67 6.29 18.77 9.96
C GLU A 67 6.02 17.42 9.29
N ASN A 68 6.57 17.23 8.07
CA ASN A 68 6.52 15.95 7.39
C ASN A 68 7.44 14.94 8.09
N ARG A 69 6.89 13.84 8.57
CA ARG A 69 7.57 12.77 9.30
C ARG A 69 7.74 11.49 8.49
N GLY A 70 7.14 11.46 7.30
CA GLY A 70 7.14 10.34 6.37
C GLY A 70 6.01 9.32 6.58
N LEU A 71 5.78 8.50 5.57
CA LEU A 71 4.64 7.59 5.49
C LEU A 71 4.53 6.63 6.68
N GLY A 72 5.65 6.03 7.12
CA GLY A 72 5.64 5.07 8.22
C GLY A 72 5.09 5.63 9.53
N PRO A 73 5.64 6.75 10.06
CA PRO A 73 5.10 7.44 11.21
C PRO A 73 3.65 7.90 11.03
N ALA A 74 3.30 8.45 9.87
CA ALA A 74 1.94 8.92 9.57
C ALA A 74 0.93 7.75 9.67
N LEU A 75 1.21 6.60 9.03
CA LEU A 75 0.35 5.43 9.09
C LEU A 75 0.31 4.79 10.48
N ARG A 76 1.42 4.79 11.22
CA ARG A 76 1.46 4.28 12.61
C ARG A 76 0.51 5.05 13.51
N ASP A 77 0.62 6.37 13.50
CA ASP A 77 -0.13 7.23 14.39
C ASP A 77 -1.60 7.31 13.93
N GLY A 78 -1.85 7.37 12.62
CA GLY A 78 -3.19 7.28 12.05
C GLY A 78 -3.89 5.95 12.36
N LEU A 79 -3.16 4.83 12.36
CA LEU A 79 -3.69 3.54 12.80
C LEU A 79 -4.09 3.58 14.28
N GLY A 80 -3.33 4.29 15.12
CA GLY A 80 -3.68 4.52 16.52
C GLY A 80 -5.04 5.21 16.68
N ALA A 81 -5.32 6.21 15.84
CA ALA A 81 -6.58 6.97 15.84
C ALA A 81 -7.77 6.23 15.24
N CYS A 82 -7.58 5.16 14.44
CA CYS A 82 -8.69 4.35 13.94
C CYS A 82 -9.49 3.74 15.08
N ALA A 83 -10.80 4.03 15.14
CA ALA A 83 -11.69 3.53 16.20
C ALA A 83 -12.08 2.06 16.01
N ASN A 84 -12.17 1.59 14.76
CA ASN A 84 -12.66 0.26 14.44
C ASN A 84 -11.54 -0.78 14.38
N GLU A 85 -11.91 -2.04 14.67
CA GLU A 85 -11.00 -3.20 14.57
C GLU A 85 -10.59 -3.47 13.12
N ILE A 86 -11.48 -3.21 12.16
CA ILE A 86 -11.17 -3.36 10.75
C ILE A 86 -10.74 -2.00 10.18
N VAL A 87 -9.60 -2.02 9.49
CA VAL A 87 -9.04 -0.80 8.87
C VAL A 87 -8.74 -1.05 7.41
N ALA A 88 -9.26 -0.20 6.53
CA ALA A 88 -8.91 -0.16 5.11
C ALA A 88 -7.85 0.93 4.88
N ARG A 89 -6.75 0.57 4.24
CA ARG A 89 -5.72 1.53 3.84
C ARG A 89 -6.04 2.07 2.45
N VAL A 90 -5.90 3.38 2.26
CA VAL A 90 -6.14 4.06 0.97
C VAL A 90 -5.01 5.05 0.70
N ASP A 91 -4.43 5.01 -0.51
CA ASP A 91 -3.54 6.07 -0.99
C ASP A 91 -4.35 7.25 -1.53
N SER A 92 -3.85 8.46 -1.32
CA SER A 92 -4.53 9.69 -1.71
C SER A 92 -4.54 9.96 -3.22
N ASP A 93 -3.79 9.18 -3.99
CA ASP A 93 -3.64 9.25 -5.44
C ASP A 93 -4.24 8.03 -6.17
N ASP A 94 -4.95 7.14 -5.42
CA ASP A 94 -5.56 5.94 -5.94
C ASP A 94 -7.09 6.02 -5.93
N ARG A 95 -7.72 5.29 -6.85
CA ARG A 95 -9.17 5.16 -6.97
C ARG A 95 -9.64 3.77 -6.51
N SER A 96 -10.44 3.71 -5.45
CA SER A 96 -11.11 2.48 -5.00
C SER A 96 -12.29 2.13 -5.90
N LEU A 97 -12.38 0.87 -6.35
CA LEU A 97 -13.55 0.41 -7.10
C LEU A 97 -14.79 0.34 -6.18
N PRO A 98 -16.02 0.55 -6.72
CA PRO A 98 -17.22 0.72 -5.89
C PRO A 98 -17.54 -0.44 -4.95
N GLU A 99 -17.23 -1.67 -5.32
CA GLU A 99 -17.47 -2.89 -4.53
C GLU A 99 -16.36 -3.23 -3.53
N ARG A 100 -15.22 -2.51 -3.54
CA ARG A 100 -14.02 -2.86 -2.77
C ARG A 100 -14.32 -3.19 -1.32
N PHE A 101 -14.90 -2.27 -0.59
CA PHE A 101 -15.06 -2.44 0.86
C PHE A 101 -16.15 -3.45 1.21
N ALA A 102 -17.22 -3.56 0.40
CA ALA A 102 -18.23 -4.59 0.56
C ALA A 102 -17.63 -6.00 0.43
N LEU A 103 -16.81 -6.22 -0.61
CA LEU A 103 -16.14 -7.50 -0.84
C LEU A 103 -15.15 -7.84 0.25
N GLN A 104 -14.31 -6.88 0.67
CA GLN A 104 -13.27 -7.12 1.67
C GLN A 104 -13.83 -7.36 3.08
N THR A 105 -14.90 -6.64 3.46
CA THR A 105 -15.57 -6.88 4.74
C THR A 105 -16.23 -8.25 4.78
N ALA A 106 -16.96 -8.64 3.73
CA ALA A 106 -17.55 -9.98 3.61
C ALA A 106 -16.47 -11.07 3.70
N PHE A 107 -15.34 -10.88 2.99
CA PHE A 107 -14.22 -11.83 3.03
C PHE A 107 -13.66 -12.00 4.45
N LEU A 108 -13.43 -10.90 5.18
CA LEU A 108 -12.91 -10.97 6.56
C LEU A 108 -13.94 -11.52 7.56
N GLU A 109 -15.23 -11.38 7.28
CA GLU A 109 -16.32 -12.02 8.05
C GLU A 109 -16.35 -13.53 7.84
N GLU A 110 -16.11 -14.01 6.63
CA GLU A 110 -16.08 -15.43 6.33
C GLU A 110 -14.75 -16.10 6.76
N HIS A 111 -13.65 -15.37 6.68
CA HIS A 111 -12.30 -15.88 6.93
C HIS A 111 -11.68 -15.31 8.21
N HIS A 112 -12.21 -15.72 9.38
CA HIS A 112 -11.78 -15.19 10.69
C HIS A 112 -10.30 -15.38 11.01
N THR A 113 -9.64 -16.35 10.40
CA THR A 113 -8.19 -16.62 10.58
C THR A 113 -7.30 -15.71 9.75
N VAL A 114 -7.86 -14.98 8.76
CA VAL A 114 -7.12 -14.03 7.93
C VAL A 114 -7.00 -12.69 8.64
N SER A 115 -5.79 -12.19 8.73
CA SER A 115 -5.45 -10.93 9.40
C SER A 115 -5.43 -9.73 8.44
N VAL A 116 -5.06 -9.96 7.19
CA VAL A 116 -4.98 -8.96 6.13
C VAL A 116 -5.52 -9.55 4.84
N VAL A 117 -6.41 -8.84 4.18
CA VAL A 117 -6.84 -9.14 2.82
C VAL A 117 -6.48 -7.98 1.89
N GLY A 118 -5.75 -8.27 0.82
CA GLY A 118 -5.49 -7.38 -0.30
C GLY A 118 -6.27 -7.79 -1.54
N GLY A 119 -5.85 -7.28 -2.67
CA GLY A 119 -6.37 -7.65 -3.99
C GLY A 119 -5.45 -7.17 -5.10
N TRP A 120 -5.88 -7.41 -6.32
CA TRP A 120 -5.18 -6.91 -7.49
C TRP A 120 -5.44 -5.42 -7.67
N MET A 121 -4.59 -4.78 -8.47
CA MET A 121 -4.77 -3.37 -8.84
C MET A 121 -4.49 -3.15 -10.32
N THR A 122 -5.20 -2.20 -10.91
CA THR A 122 -4.94 -1.75 -12.27
C THR A 122 -3.98 -0.56 -12.24
N GLU A 123 -2.92 -0.65 -13.01
CA GLU A 123 -1.92 0.41 -13.19
C GLU A 123 -2.10 1.05 -14.57
N HIS A 124 -2.41 2.34 -14.61
CA HIS A 124 -2.55 3.11 -15.84
C HIS A 124 -1.26 3.90 -16.12
N TYR A 125 -0.73 3.75 -17.32
CA TYR A 125 0.51 4.36 -17.77
C TYR A 125 0.27 5.29 -18.95
N GLN A 126 1.14 6.28 -19.09
CA GLN A 126 1.35 7.01 -20.34
C GLN A 126 2.64 6.47 -20.99
N GLN A 127 2.51 5.78 -22.11
CA GLN A 127 3.64 5.19 -22.83
C GLN A 127 3.79 5.78 -24.23
N GLY A 128 4.85 6.55 -24.47
CA GLY A 128 5.04 7.19 -25.77
C GLY A 128 3.88 8.10 -26.19
N GLY A 129 3.16 8.67 -25.21
CA GLY A 129 1.95 9.47 -25.44
C GLY A 129 0.66 8.66 -25.59
N LEU A 130 0.72 7.33 -25.56
CA LEU A 130 -0.44 6.45 -25.62
C LEU A 130 -0.75 5.85 -24.25
N PRO A 131 -2.05 5.71 -23.89
CA PRO A 131 -2.44 5.03 -22.65
C PRO A 131 -2.14 3.53 -22.73
N ALA A 132 -1.63 2.96 -21.66
CA ALA A 132 -1.44 1.53 -21.49
C ALA A 132 -1.91 1.11 -20.10
N THR A 133 -2.57 -0.02 -20.00
CA THR A 133 -3.16 -0.52 -18.75
C THR A 133 -2.65 -1.92 -18.46
N TYR A 134 -2.23 -2.16 -17.23
CA TYR A 134 -1.77 -3.47 -16.77
C TYR A 134 -2.41 -3.83 -15.44
N VAL A 135 -2.65 -5.11 -15.22
CA VAL A 135 -3.10 -5.61 -13.92
C VAL A 135 -1.88 -6.08 -13.12
N ARG A 136 -1.79 -5.61 -11.90
CA ARG A 136 -0.81 -6.10 -10.92
C ARG A 136 -1.45 -7.15 -10.04
N GLU A 137 -1.23 -8.40 -10.42
CA GLU A 137 -1.69 -9.56 -9.68
C GLU A 137 -0.76 -9.90 -8.51
N THR A 138 -1.32 -10.52 -7.49
CA THR A 138 -0.62 -11.02 -6.31
C THR A 138 -1.16 -12.40 -5.94
N PRO A 139 -0.35 -13.28 -5.29
CA PRO A 139 -0.81 -14.59 -4.84
C PRO A 139 -2.04 -14.50 -3.95
N ILE A 140 -2.95 -15.47 -4.04
CA ILE A 140 -4.28 -15.40 -3.45
C ILE A 140 -4.31 -16.01 -2.04
N ASP A 141 -3.97 -17.30 -1.94
CA ASP A 141 -4.10 -18.05 -0.69
C ASP A 141 -2.95 -17.76 0.30
N PRO A 142 -3.19 -17.89 1.63
CA PRO A 142 -2.20 -17.54 2.66
C PRO A 142 -0.87 -18.29 2.55
N THR A 143 -0.87 -19.53 2.07
CA THR A 143 0.35 -20.34 1.96
C THR A 143 1.25 -19.81 0.83
N THR A 144 0.66 -19.57 -0.33
CA THR A 144 1.36 -18.97 -1.48
C THR A 144 1.82 -17.55 -1.18
N VAL A 145 0.99 -16.74 -0.50
CA VAL A 145 1.33 -15.37 -0.03
C VAL A 145 2.57 -15.42 0.88
N ALA A 146 2.60 -16.32 1.87
CA ALA A 146 3.75 -16.45 2.77
C ALA A 146 5.03 -16.90 2.06
N HIS A 147 4.90 -17.81 1.09
CA HIS A 147 6.04 -18.25 0.28
C HIS A 147 6.57 -17.13 -0.63
N TYR A 148 5.65 -16.43 -1.31
CA TYR A 148 5.97 -15.32 -2.20
C TYR A 148 6.63 -14.15 -1.43
N ALA A 149 6.24 -13.92 -0.19
CA ALA A 149 6.81 -12.90 0.68
C ALA A 149 8.31 -13.07 0.95
N ARG A 150 8.87 -14.28 0.73
CA ARG A 150 10.32 -14.50 0.78
C ARG A 150 11.08 -13.99 -0.45
N ARG A 151 10.37 -13.52 -1.46
CA ARG A 151 10.95 -13.01 -2.71
C ARG A 151 10.55 -11.57 -2.98
N ARG A 152 9.28 -11.22 -2.71
CA ARG A 152 8.68 -9.93 -3.08
C ARG A 152 7.61 -9.54 -2.07
N ASN A 153 7.24 -8.25 -2.09
CA ASN A 153 6.06 -7.78 -1.37
C ASN A 153 4.81 -8.55 -1.84
N PRO A 154 4.13 -9.29 -0.96
CA PRO A 154 3.05 -10.20 -1.34
C PRO A 154 1.69 -9.52 -1.49
N LEU A 155 1.56 -8.27 -1.09
CA LEU A 155 0.33 -7.50 -1.12
C LEU A 155 0.53 -6.19 -1.89
N ASN A 156 -0.52 -5.73 -2.55
CA ASN A 156 -0.60 -4.36 -3.06
C ASN A 156 -1.07 -3.45 -1.91
N HIS A 157 -0.18 -2.66 -1.34
CA HIS A 157 -0.47 -1.84 -0.15
C HIS A 157 -1.73 -0.97 -0.27
N PRO A 158 -2.03 -0.31 -1.41
CA PRO A 158 -3.25 0.48 -1.56
C PRO A 158 -4.55 -0.32 -1.44
N THR A 159 -4.47 -1.64 -1.63
CA THR A 159 -5.67 -2.50 -1.65
C THR A 159 -6.00 -3.13 -0.31
N VAL A 160 -5.15 -3.00 0.73
CA VAL A 160 -5.31 -3.81 1.93
C VAL A 160 -6.42 -3.35 2.86
N MET A 161 -7.09 -4.34 3.46
CA MET A 161 -7.95 -4.21 4.63
C MET A 161 -7.49 -5.22 5.67
N PHE A 162 -7.43 -4.84 6.95
CA PHE A 162 -6.79 -5.66 7.98
C PHE A 162 -7.42 -5.50 9.36
N ARG A 163 -7.12 -6.47 10.24
CA ARG A 163 -7.43 -6.41 11.68
C ARG A 163 -6.41 -5.54 12.40
N LYS A 164 -6.84 -4.42 12.95
CA LYS A 164 -6.00 -3.43 13.66
C LYS A 164 -5.19 -4.09 14.78
N SER A 165 -5.83 -4.89 15.63
CA SER A 165 -5.18 -5.57 16.75
C SER A 165 -4.00 -6.45 16.31
N HIS A 166 -4.11 -7.17 15.19
CA HIS A 166 -3.04 -8.03 14.65
C HIS A 166 -1.86 -7.21 14.10
N VAL A 167 -2.15 -6.09 13.43
CA VAL A 167 -1.12 -5.15 12.96
C VAL A 167 -0.38 -4.54 14.16
N LEU A 168 -1.10 -4.07 15.18
CA LEU A 168 -0.50 -3.51 16.40
C LEU A 168 0.32 -4.54 17.16
N ALA A 169 -0.19 -5.77 17.33
CA ALA A 169 0.54 -6.88 17.94
C ALA A 169 1.81 -7.26 17.18
N SER A 170 1.88 -6.93 15.88
CA SER A 170 3.09 -7.09 15.05
C SER A 170 4.02 -5.89 15.11
N GLY A 171 3.75 -4.90 15.96
CA GLY A 171 4.54 -3.68 16.16
C GLY A 171 4.15 -2.52 15.24
N GLY A 172 2.98 -2.58 14.59
CA GLY A 172 2.44 -1.51 13.75
C GLY A 172 3.31 -1.14 12.55
N TYR A 173 3.04 -0.02 11.91
CA TYR A 173 3.93 0.53 10.89
C TYR A 173 5.23 1.04 11.52
N GLN A 174 6.36 0.68 10.93
CA GLN A 174 7.70 1.08 11.35
C GLN A 174 8.46 1.69 10.19
N SER A 175 9.35 2.63 10.47
CA SER A 175 10.19 3.25 9.45
C SER A 175 11.06 2.20 8.75
N CYS A 176 10.84 2.02 7.47
CA CYS A 176 11.62 1.23 6.55
C CYS A 176 11.45 1.85 5.16
N LEU A 177 12.10 2.99 4.94
CA LEU A 177 11.86 3.87 3.80
C LEU A 177 11.66 3.11 2.49
N MET A 178 10.54 3.34 1.80
CA MET A 178 10.06 2.65 0.60
C MET A 178 9.54 1.21 0.81
N PHE A 179 9.62 0.64 2.03
CA PHE A 179 9.27 -0.75 2.31
C PHE A 179 8.54 -0.92 3.65
N GLU A 180 7.88 0.13 4.16
CA GLU A 180 7.13 0.12 5.41
C GLU A 180 6.10 -1.01 5.46
N ASP A 181 5.40 -1.20 4.36
CA ASP A 181 4.39 -2.22 4.14
C ASP A 181 5.00 -3.63 4.08
N TYR A 182 6.02 -3.85 3.26
CA TYR A 182 6.67 -5.16 3.14
C TYR A 182 7.30 -5.61 4.46
N PHE A 183 7.93 -4.68 5.19
CA PHE A 183 8.48 -4.98 6.51
C PHE A 183 7.38 -5.31 7.54
N LEU A 184 6.21 -4.67 7.45
CA LEU A 184 5.06 -5.00 8.29
C LEU A 184 4.55 -6.41 7.96
N TRP A 185 4.34 -6.75 6.69
CA TRP A 185 3.88 -8.09 6.28
C TRP A 185 4.84 -9.19 6.71
N ALA A 186 6.15 -8.97 6.57
CA ALA A 186 7.15 -9.92 7.03
C ALA A 186 7.07 -10.18 8.54
N ARG A 187 6.87 -9.14 9.37
CA ARG A 187 6.70 -9.26 10.81
C ARG A 187 5.41 -9.99 11.18
N MET A 188 4.32 -9.73 10.48
CA MET A 188 3.05 -10.43 10.66
C MET A 188 3.21 -11.93 10.34
N LEU A 189 3.79 -12.25 9.18
CA LEU A 189 4.03 -13.63 8.76
C LEU A 189 4.98 -14.38 9.72
N ALA A 190 6.03 -13.72 10.21
CA ALA A 190 6.95 -14.29 11.21
C ALA A 190 6.25 -14.62 12.54
N LYS A 191 5.16 -13.92 12.88
CA LYS A 191 4.32 -14.18 14.04
C LYS A 191 3.19 -15.20 13.77
N GLY A 192 3.11 -15.77 12.56
CA GLY A 192 2.10 -16.76 12.20
C GLY A 192 0.75 -16.18 11.75
N TYR A 193 0.64 -14.86 11.57
CA TYR A 193 -0.56 -14.26 11.00
C TYR A 193 -0.74 -14.64 9.54
N ARG A 194 -1.99 -14.82 9.11
CA ARG A 194 -2.33 -15.24 7.76
C ARG A 194 -2.74 -14.01 6.93
N LEU A 195 -2.10 -13.85 5.77
CA LEU A 195 -2.37 -12.80 4.80
C LEU A 195 -2.90 -13.45 3.52
N ALA A 196 -3.87 -12.82 2.87
CA ALA A 196 -4.50 -13.31 1.64
C ALA A 196 -4.73 -12.16 0.66
N ASN A 197 -4.98 -12.50 -0.61
CA ASN A 197 -5.52 -11.56 -1.59
C ASN A 197 -6.77 -12.14 -2.24
N MET A 198 -7.64 -11.25 -2.69
CA MET A 198 -8.77 -11.60 -3.55
C MET A 198 -8.32 -11.59 -5.02
N PRO A 199 -8.75 -12.54 -5.86
CA PRO A 199 -8.47 -12.54 -7.31
C PRO A 199 -9.37 -11.52 -8.03
N ARG A 200 -9.31 -10.27 -7.58
CA ARG A 200 -10.10 -9.16 -8.11
C ARG A 200 -9.32 -7.86 -8.05
N VAL A 201 -9.49 -7.04 -9.07
CA VAL A 201 -9.05 -5.65 -9.04
C VAL A 201 -9.93 -4.90 -8.05
N LEU A 202 -9.29 -4.23 -7.09
CA LEU A 202 -9.96 -3.45 -6.05
C LEU A 202 -9.63 -1.95 -6.13
N VAL A 203 -8.53 -1.62 -6.80
CA VAL A 203 -7.97 -0.26 -6.88
C VAL A 203 -7.42 -0.01 -8.28
N GLU A 204 -7.59 1.21 -8.77
CA GLU A 204 -6.92 1.73 -9.96
C GLU A 204 -5.94 2.83 -9.55
N THR A 205 -4.76 2.85 -10.14
CA THR A 205 -3.71 3.84 -9.89
C THR A 205 -3.16 4.43 -11.19
N GLN A 206 -2.80 5.70 -11.15
CA GLN A 206 -2.04 6.34 -12.23
C GLN A 206 -0.55 6.22 -11.93
N ILE A 207 0.20 5.66 -12.84
CA ILE A 207 1.65 5.52 -12.66
C ILE A 207 2.36 6.77 -13.18
N ASP A 208 2.93 7.51 -12.25
CA ASP A 208 3.76 8.68 -12.52
C ASP A 208 4.94 8.29 -13.43
N PRO A 209 5.28 9.09 -14.46
CA PRO A 209 6.44 8.86 -15.34
C PRO A 209 7.76 8.66 -14.60
N THR A 210 7.92 9.24 -13.41
CA THR A 210 9.11 9.09 -12.58
C THR A 210 9.15 7.81 -11.73
N TYR A 211 8.08 7.00 -11.75
CA TYR A 211 7.95 5.78 -10.94
C TYR A 211 9.16 4.84 -11.07
N PHE A 212 9.56 4.54 -12.29
CA PHE A 212 10.71 3.65 -12.55
C PHE A 212 12.05 4.32 -12.22
N THR A 213 12.15 5.63 -12.40
CA THR A 213 13.35 6.41 -12.03
C THR A 213 13.57 6.38 -10.53
N ARG A 214 12.53 6.67 -9.74
CA ARG A 214 12.59 6.67 -8.26
C ARG A 214 12.93 5.30 -7.66
N ARG A 215 12.65 4.20 -8.37
CA ARG A 215 12.89 2.81 -7.92
C ARG A 215 14.17 2.21 -8.46
N GLY A 216 15.19 3.04 -8.74
CA GLY A 216 16.49 2.61 -9.21
C GLY A 216 17.65 3.41 -8.65
N GLY A 217 18.86 3.00 -9.06
CA GLY A 217 20.10 3.65 -8.63
C GLY A 217 20.55 3.25 -7.22
N ILE A 218 21.72 3.79 -6.83
CA ILE A 218 22.39 3.46 -5.55
C ILE A 218 21.55 3.87 -4.34
N GLY A 219 20.80 4.98 -4.43
CA GLY A 219 19.92 5.43 -3.34
C GLY A 219 18.86 4.39 -2.98
N TYR A 220 18.14 3.89 -3.99
CA TYR A 220 17.14 2.86 -3.77
C TYR A 220 17.75 1.53 -3.29
N LEU A 221 18.92 1.16 -3.81
CA LEU A 221 19.66 -0.03 -3.38
C LEU A 221 20.00 0.03 -1.88
N ARG A 222 20.40 1.20 -1.35
CA ARG A 222 20.64 1.37 0.09
C ARG A 222 19.40 1.05 0.91
N HIS A 223 18.20 1.45 0.49
CA HIS A 223 16.95 1.11 1.18
C HIS A 223 16.65 -0.40 1.12
N GLU A 224 16.96 -1.07 0.01
CA GLU A 224 16.83 -2.53 -0.10
C GLU A 224 17.82 -3.27 0.83
N ILE A 225 19.04 -2.76 1.01
CA ILE A 225 20.01 -3.31 1.95
C ILE A 225 19.51 -3.17 3.40
N VAL A 226 18.95 -2.02 3.75
CA VAL A 226 18.34 -1.80 5.07
C VAL A 226 17.17 -2.76 5.30
N LEU A 227 16.29 -2.93 4.31
CA LEU A 227 15.21 -3.91 4.37
C LEU A 227 15.77 -5.33 4.57
N LEU A 228 16.78 -5.72 3.78
CA LEU A 228 17.39 -7.04 3.88
C LEU A 228 17.95 -7.31 5.29
N ALA A 229 18.66 -6.33 5.87
CA ALA A 229 19.18 -6.42 7.22
C ALA A 229 18.06 -6.65 8.24
N LYS A 230 16.98 -5.87 8.18
CA LYS A 230 15.81 -6.02 9.04
C LYS A 230 15.12 -7.39 8.88
N LEU A 231 14.97 -7.89 7.65
CA LEU A 231 14.36 -9.21 7.39
C LEU A 231 15.25 -10.36 7.90
N ARG A 232 16.57 -10.18 7.89
CA ARG A 232 17.53 -11.12 8.46
C ARG A 232 17.50 -11.10 9.98
N GLU A 233 17.50 -9.93 10.60
CA GLU A 233 17.40 -9.74 12.05
C GLU A 233 16.10 -10.34 12.61
N LEU A 234 14.99 -10.16 11.87
CA LEU A 234 13.69 -10.78 12.18
C LEU A 234 13.71 -12.32 12.09
N GLY A 235 14.74 -12.93 11.49
CA GLY A 235 14.74 -14.36 11.17
C GLY A 235 13.78 -14.76 10.04
N PHE A 236 13.16 -13.79 9.38
CA PHE A 236 12.23 -14.06 8.28
C PHE A 236 12.94 -14.55 7.02
N PHE A 237 14.15 -14.05 6.72
CA PHE A 237 14.99 -14.49 5.61
C PHE A 237 16.12 -15.43 6.10
N SER A 238 16.22 -16.61 5.47
CA SER A 238 17.39 -17.49 5.56
C SER A 238 18.58 -16.87 4.82
N GLN A 239 19.77 -17.48 4.92
CA GLN A 239 20.94 -17.07 4.13
C GLN A 239 20.69 -17.23 2.63
N VAL A 240 19.99 -18.29 2.24
CA VAL A 240 19.61 -18.55 0.84
C VAL A 240 18.64 -17.48 0.33
N ASP A 241 17.63 -17.10 1.13
CA ASP A 241 16.71 -16.02 0.78
C ASP A 241 17.45 -14.70 0.58
N ALA A 242 18.40 -14.38 1.46
CA ALA A 242 19.21 -13.18 1.35
C ALA A 242 20.08 -13.17 0.07
N ALA A 243 20.73 -14.30 -0.24
CA ALA A 243 21.51 -14.44 -1.45
C ALA A 243 20.64 -14.24 -2.72
N ILE A 244 19.48 -14.89 -2.79
CA ILE A 244 18.53 -14.73 -3.91
C ILE A 244 18.04 -13.28 -3.99
N PHE A 245 17.73 -12.64 -2.86
CA PHE A 245 17.31 -11.24 -2.83
C PHE A 245 18.36 -10.32 -3.45
N ILE A 246 19.64 -10.48 -3.09
CA ILE A 246 20.75 -9.70 -3.65
C ILE A 246 20.91 -9.98 -5.16
N LEU A 247 21.00 -11.25 -5.54
CA LEU A 247 21.25 -11.67 -6.93
C LEU A 247 20.14 -11.21 -7.90
N THR A 248 18.90 -11.18 -7.44
CA THR A 248 17.76 -10.78 -8.30
C THR A 248 17.56 -9.28 -8.35
N ARG A 249 17.95 -8.52 -7.31
CA ARG A 249 17.65 -7.08 -7.21
C ARG A 249 18.81 -6.20 -7.62
N LEU A 250 20.04 -6.55 -7.23
CA LEU A 250 21.21 -5.73 -7.54
C LEU A 250 21.36 -5.43 -9.04
N PRO A 251 21.27 -6.41 -9.96
CA PRO A 251 21.37 -6.12 -11.40
C PRO A 251 20.29 -5.14 -11.87
N ILE A 252 19.04 -5.33 -11.43
CA ILE A 252 17.91 -4.48 -11.83
C ILE A 252 18.11 -3.02 -11.40
N ARG A 253 18.77 -2.77 -10.25
CA ARG A 253 18.96 -1.39 -9.74
C ARG A 253 20.03 -0.60 -10.48
N ILE A 254 21.02 -1.29 -11.06
CA ILE A 254 22.09 -0.65 -11.85
C ILE A 254 21.77 -0.55 -13.34
N MET A 255 20.69 -1.23 -13.80
CA MET A 255 20.26 -1.18 -15.21
C MET A 255 19.69 0.19 -15.60
N PRO A 256 19.79 0.58 -16.88
CA PRO A 256 19.12 1.75 -17.43
C PRO A 256 17.60 1.71 -17.17
N VAL A 257 17.00 2.91 -17.02
CA VAL A 257 15.58 3.05 -16.67
C VAL A 257 14.66 2.34 -17.69
N SER A 258 14.94 2.52 -18.98
CA SER A 258 14.17 1.92 -20.09
C SER A 258 14.14 0.39 -20.04
N PHE A 259 15.28 -0.23 -19.75
CA PHE A 259 15.37 -1.69 -19.64
C PHE A 259 14.68 -2.21 -18.38
N ARG A 260 14.77 -1.47 -17.27
CA ARG A 260 14.06 -1.77 -16.02
C ARG A 260 12.55 -1.70 -16.22
N GLU A 261 12.05 -0.66 -16.88
CA GLU A 261 10.65 -0.50 -17.24
C GLU A 261 10.15 -1.68 -18.08
N TYR A 262 10.89 -2.05 -19.12
CA TYR A 262 10.57 -3.23 -19.95
C TYR A 262 10.46 -4.51 -19.12
N LEU A 263 11.43 -4.80 -18.25
CA LEU A 263 11.41 -5.99 -17.39
C LEU A 263 10.22 -6.00 -16.41
N TYR A 264 9.90 -4.84 -15.81
CA TYR A 264 8.76 -4.75 -14.89
C TYR A 264 7.44 -5.05 -15.59
N ARG A 265 7.25 -4.54 -16.79
CA ARG A 265 6.03 -4.75 -17.57
C ARG A 265 5.93 -6.18 -18.08
N SER A 266 7.01 -6.74 -18.64
CA SER A 266 6.99 -8.07 -19.25
C SER A 266 6.94 -9.22 -18.24
N LEU A 267 7.50 -9.05 -17.04
CA LEU A 267 7.65 -10.14 -16.07
C LEU A 267 6.69 -10.05 -14.88
N LEU A 268 6.09 -8.88 -14.62
CA LEU A 268 5.36 -8.63 -13.38
C LEU A 268 3.93 -8.11 -13.59
N ARG A 269 3.49 -7.99 -14.83
CA ARG A 269 2.16 -7.44 -15.18
C ARG A 269 1.48 -8.32 -16.20
N SER A 270 0.20 -8.60 -15.99
CA SER A 270 -0.71 -9.14 -17.01
C SER A 270 -1.38 -7.98 -17.74
N GLN A 271 -1.62 -8.16 -19.04
CA GLN A 271 -2.36 -7.21 -19.88
C GLN A 271 -3.86 -7.39 -19.68
#